data_304d2a31176206588e4c1c56a302f9f3
#
_entry.id   304d2a31176206588e4c1c56a302f9f3
#
_cell.length_a   1.000
_cell.length_b   1.000
_cell.length_c   1.000
_cell.angle_alpha   90.00
_cell.angle_beta   90.00
_cell.angle_gamma   90.00
#
_symmetry.space_group_name_H-M   'P 1'
#
loop_
_entity.id
_entity.type
_entity.pdbx_description
1 polymer ?
#
loop_
_entity_poly.entity_id
_entity_poly.type
_entity_poly.pdbx_seq_one_letter_code
_entity_poly.pdbx_strand_id
1 'polypeptide(L)'
;WQKDIDNKQAALDKMYKDYDAEMVMLSDELKKKRQDQLFVKEKELRDLQRQRFGFEGDLFKKRQELIKPVQDKVYNAVQKIATQRGYEFVLDKSEGITIIFADPKLDKSEDVLRELGVRN
;
A
#
# COMPACT_ATOMS: atom_id res chain seq x y z
N TRP A 1 8.03 6.43 -1.94
CA TRP A 1 8.72 5.31 -1.29
C TRP A 1 9.31 4.33 -2.31
N GLN A 2 8.54 3.89 -3.31
CA GLN A 2 9.08 2.99 -4.35
C GLN A 2 10.28 3.62 -5.05
N LYS A 3 10.15 4.87 -5.49
CA LYS A 3 11.25 5.58 -6.14
C LYS A 3 12.51 5.70 -5.28
N ASP A 4 12.36 5.85 -3.98
CA ASP A 4 13.51 5.90 -3.05
C ASP A 4 14.22 4.53 -2.99
N ILE A 5 13.44 3.44 -2.94
CA ILE A 5 13.97 2.08 -2.99
C ILE A 5 14.68 1.81 -4.32
N ASP A 6 14.05 2.19 -5.44
CA ASP A 6 14.64 2.01 -6.79
C ASP A 6 15.96 2.77 -6.94
N ASN A 7 16.03 4.00 -6.41
CA ASN A 7 17.27 4.80 -6.41
C ASN A 7 18.37 4.15 -5.55
N LYS A 8 18.02 3.62 -4.39
CA LYS A 8 18.98 2.92 -3.52
C LYS A 8 19.45 1.60 -4.13
N GLN A 9 18.56 0.87 -4.80
CA GLN A 9 18.90 -0.32 -5.54
C GLN A 9 19.89 -0.01 -6.68
N ALA A 10 19.61 1.01 -7.48
CA ALA A 10 20.49 1.43 -8.57
C ALA A 10 21.88 1.87 -8.05
N ALA A 11 21.92 2.57 -6.91
CA ALA A 11 23.18 2.95 -6.28
C ALA A 11 23.98 1.73 -5.80
N LEU A 12 23.29 0.74 -5.22
CA LEU A 12 23.90 -0.52 -4.78
C LEU A 12 24.44 -1.31 -5.97
N ASP A 13 23.68 -1.44 -7.05
CA ASP A 13 24.10 -2.12 -8.27
C ASP A 13 25.35 -1.47 -8.89
N LYS A 14 25.41 -0.13 -8.85
CA LYS A 14 26.62 0.60 -9.27
C LYS A 14 27.82 0.26 -8.36
N MET A 15 27.63 0.24 -7.05
CA MET A 15 28.71 -0.11 -6.11
C MET A 15 29.24 -1.53 -6.36
N TYR A 16 28.38 -2.49 -6.70
CA TYR A 16 28.79 -3.85 -7.08
C TYR A 16 29.63 -3.85 -8.35
N LYS A 17 29.18 -3.13 -9.40
CA LYS A 17 29.93 -3.02 -10.65
C LYS A 17 31.30 -2.37 -10.45
N ASP A 18 31.37 -1.31 -9.65
CA ASP A 18 32.61 -0.62 -9.34
C ASP A 18 33.56 -1.57 -8.56
N TYR A 19 33.03 -2.32 -7.60
CA TYR A 19 33.82 -3.32 -6.86
C TYR A 19 34.36 -4.41 -7.78
N ASP A 20 33.53 -4.99 -8.66
CA ASP A 20 33.95 -6.04 -9.58
C ASP A 20 35.05 -5.55 -10.53
N ALA A 21 34.97 -4.29 -10.99
CA ALA A 21 35.99 -3.69 -11.85
C ALA A 21 37.31 -3.42 -11.14
N GLU A 22 37.25 -3.06 -9.84
CA GLU A 22 38.42 -2.67 -9.06
C GLU A 22 39.07 -3.85 -8.29
N MET A 23 38.32 -4.94 -8.06
CA MET A 23 38.71 -5.97 -7.09
C MET A 23 40.07 -6.62 -7.38
N VAL A 24 40.47 -6.69 -8.66
CA VAL A 24 41.76 -7.29 -9.06
C VAL A 24 42.95 -6.42 -8.61
N MET A 25 42.73 -5.10 -8.46
CA MET A 25 43.77 -4.14 -8.06
C MET A 25 43.76 -3.81 -6.56
N LEU A 26 42.74 -4.28 -5.82
CA LEU A 26 42.62 -3.99 -4.39
C LEU A 26 43.45 -4.98 -3.54
N SER A 27 44.03 -4.47 -2.44
CA SER A 27 44.57 -5.31 -1.38
C SER A 27 43.45 -6.10 -0.69
N ASP A 28 43.81 -7.20 -0.02
CA ASP A 28 42.82 -8.04 0.69
C ASP A 28 42.07 -7.26 1.79
N GLU A 29 42.74 -6.34 2.46
CA GLU A 29 42.13 -5.46 3.46
C GLU A 29 41.08 -4.52 2.81
N LEU A 30 41.41 -3.93 1.66
CA LEU A 30 40.47 -3.05 0.93
C LEU A 30 39.32 -3.82 0.34
N LYS A 31 39.54 -5.04 -0.17
CA LYS A 31 38.46 -5.94 -0.61
C LYS A 31 37.49 -6.21 0.51
N LYS A 32 37.97 -6.60 1.68
CA LYS A 32 37.12 -6.86 2.83
C LYS A 32 36.33 -5.64 3.24
N LYS A 33 36.94 -4.46 3.30
CA LYS A 33 36.29 -3.20 3.62
C LYS A 33 35.17 -2.88 2.62
N ARG A 34 35.38 -3.07 1.31
CA ARG A 34 34.41 -2.85 0.27
C ARG A 34 33.26 -3.85 0.37
N GLN A 35 33.53 -5.12 0.61
CA GLN A 35 32.50 -6.15 0.83
C GLN A 35 31.64 -5.84 2.06
N ASP A 36 32.24 -5.41 3.16
CA ASP A 36 31.48 -5.01 4.35
C ASP A 36 30.57 -3.82 4.08
N GLN A 37 31.04 -2.84 3.30
CA GLN A 37 30.22 -1.69 2.87
C GLN A 37 29.05 -2.12 2.01
N LEU A 38 29.24 -3.02 1.03
CA LEU A 38 28.19 -3.58 0.20
C LEU A 38 27.15 -4.33 1.02
N PHE A 39 27.61 -5.17 1.95
CA PHE A 39 26.73 -5.92 2.85
C PHE A 39 25.85 -4.99 3.71
N VAL A 40 26.45 -3.93 4.27
CA VAL A 40 25.69 -2.93 5.06
C VAL A 40 24.63 -2.25 4.20
N LYS A 41 24.99 -1.82 2.97
CA LYS A 41 24.05 -1.17 2.05
C LYS A 41 22.92 -2.09 1.60
N GLU A 42 23.23 -3.32 1.34
CA GLU A 42 22.23 -4.33 1.01
C GLU A 42 21.26 -4.59 2.17
N LYS A 43 21.80 -4.67 3.39
CA LYS A 43 20.96 -4.80 4.59
C LYS A 43 20.06 -3.59 4.80
N GLU A 44 20.62 -2.36 4.70
CA GLU A 44 19.85 -1.12 4.80
C GLU A 44 18.69 -1.08 3.78
N LEU A 45 18.94 -1.52 2.55
CA LEU A 45 17.91 -1.57 1.51
C LEU A 45 16.81 -2.58 1.84
N ARG A 46 17.18 -3.79 2.25
CA ARG A 46 16.22 -4.82 2.68
C ARG A 46 15.37 -4.37 3.87
N ASP A 47 16.01 -3.75 4.85
CA ASP A 47 15.32 -3.26 6.05
C ASP A 47 14.34 -2.14 5.68
N LEU A 48 14.73 -1.23 4.78
CA LEU A 48 13.85 -0.19 4.26
C LEU A 48 12.65 -0.77 3.49
N GLN A 49 12.87 -1.75 2.60
CA GLN A 49 11.80 -2.43 1.88
C GLN A 49 10.81 -3.09 2.84
N ARG A 50 11.31 -3.78 3.86
CA ARG A 50 10.46 -4.41 4.89
C ARG A 50 9.70 -3.37 5.70
N GLN A 51 10.34 -2.28 6.09
CA GLN A 51 9.70 -1.19 6.84
C GLN A 51 8.56 -0.56 6.03
N ARG A 52 8.78 -0.29 4.74
CA ARG A 52 7.79 0.39 3.88
C ARG A 52 6.69 -0.52 3.40
N PHE A 53 7.03 -1.72 2.93
CA PHE A 53 6.13 -2.62 2.20
C PHE A 53 5.95 -3.99 2.86
N GLY A 54 6.63 -4.25 3.98
CA GLY A 54 6.48 -5.51 4.72
C GLY A 54 5.14 -5.63 5.42
N PHE A 55 4.91 -6.79 6.02
CA PHE A 55 3.73 -7.07 6.83
C PHE A 55 3.59 -6.00 7.93
N GLU A 56 2.42 -5.40 8.03
CA GLU A 56 2.15 -4.25 8.94
C GLU A 56 3.15 -3.08 8.83
N GLY A 57 3.77 -2.93 7.66
CA GLY A 57 4.69 -1.84 7.37
C GLY A 57 3.98 -0.50 7.14
N ASP A 58 4.75 0.51 6.74
CA ASP A 58 4.25 1.88 6.60
C ASP A 58 3.10 2.00 5.60
N LEU A 59 3.15 1.23 4.49
CA LEU A 59 2.08 1.22 3.49
C LEU A 59 0.77 0.69 4.08
N PHE A 60 0.83 -0.39 4.84
CA PHE A 60 -0.34 -0.96 5.51
C PHE A 60 -0.97 0.04 6.49
N LYS A 61 -0.14 0.64 7.36
CA LYS A 61 -0.58 1.66 8.31
C LYS A 61 -1.20 2.87 7.61
N LYS A 62 -0.56 3.34 6.53
CA LYS A 62 -1.07 4.48 5.76
C LYS A 62 -2.40 4.19 5.08
N ARG A 63 -2.56 2.97 4.56
CA ARG A 63 -3.87 2.53 4.02
C ARG A 63 -4.94 2.54 5.09
N GLN A 64 -4.69 1.96 6.26
CA GLN A 64 -5.66 1.97 7.36
C GLN A 64 -6.02 3.39 7.79
N GLU A 65 -5.02 4.27 7.95
CA GLU A 65 -5.22 5.67 8.31
C GLU A 65 -6.11 6.42 7.31
N LEU A 66 -5.98 6.14 6.01
CA LEU A 66 -6.72 6.83 4.96
C LEU A 66 -8.08 6.17 4.66
N ILE A 67 -8.17 4.84 4.72
CA ILE A 67 -9.38 4.08 4.34
C ILE A 67 -10.40 4.08 5.47
N LYS A 68 -9.96 3.90 6.73
CA LYS A 68 -10.88 3.81 7.87
C LYS A 68 -11.83 5.00 7.99
N PRO A 69 -11.39 6.28 7.92
CA PRO A 69 -12.29 7.43 7.94
C PRO A 69 -13.28 7.44 6.78
N VAL A 70 -12.90 6.95 5.60
CA VAL A 70 -13.81 6.85 4.43
C VAL A 70 -14.87 5.79 4.68
N GLN A 71 -14.47 4.62 5.18
CA GLN A 71 -15.42 3.54 5.55
C GLN A 71 -16.42 4.01 6.59
N ASP A 72 -15.96 4.72 7.63
CA ASP A 72 -16.84 5.28 8.66
C ASP A 72 -17.85 6.27 8.07
N LYS A 73 -17.43 7.14 7.16
CA LYS A 73 -18.34 8.07 6.45
C LYS A 73 -19.36 7.34 5.59
N VAL A 74 -18.95 6.33 4.85
CA VAL A 74 -19.84 5.49 4.03
C VAL A 74 -20.88 4.79 4.91
N TYR A 75 -20.42 4.17 6.01
CA TYR A 75 -21.30 3.49 6.96
C TYR A 75 -22.36 4.45 7.53
N ASN A 76 -21.94 5.64 7.97
CA ASN A 76 -22.87 6.65 8.51
C ASN A 76 -23.87 7.12 7.46
N ALA A 77 -23.44 7.32 6.20
CA ALA A 77 -24.35 7.69 5.11
C ALA A 77 -25.38 6.59 4.81
N VAL A 78 -24.94 5.33 4.76
CA VAL A 78 -25.81 4.17 4.58
C VAL A 78 -26.81 4.05 5.73
N GLN A 79 -26.36 4.15 6.97
CA GLN A 79 -27.23 4.10 8.14
C GLN A 79 -28.30 5.19 8.13
N LYS A 80 -27.91 6.42 7.77
CA LYS A 80 -28.84 7.55 7.65
C LYS A 80 -29.93 7.28 6.60
N ILE A 81 -29.54 6.82 5.40
CA ILE A 81 -30.48 6.48 4.33
C ILE A 81 -31.41 5.33 4.76
N ALA A 82 -30.85 4.28 5.35
CA ALA A 82 -31.62 3.14 5.83
C ALA A 82 -32.68 3.55 6.85
N THR A 83 -32.30 4.36 7.84
CA THR A 83 -33.22 4.88 8.86
C THR A 83 -34.30 5.77 8.25
N GLN A 84 -33.93 6.69 7.35
CA GLN A 84 -34.89 7.62 6.72
C GLN A 84 -35.90 6.93 5.81
N ARG A 85 -35.49 5.84 5.14
CA ARG A 85 -36.29 5.11 4.17
C ARG A 85 -36.92 3.82 4.72
N GLY A 86 -36.62 3.47 5.98
CA GLY A 86 -37.15 2.27 6.63
C GLY A 86 -36.57 0.97 6.06
N TYR A 87 -35.32 0.98 5.62
CA TYR A 87 -34.64 -0.25 5.18
C TYR A 87 -34.19 -1.05 6.38
N GLU A 88 -34.52 -2.33 6.41
CA GLU A 88 -34.09 -3.26 7.45
C GLU A 88 -32.70 -3.82 7.18
N PHE A 89 -32.33 -3.95 5.90
CA PHE A 89 -31.06 -4.47 5.44
C PHE A 89 -30.50 -3.62 4.30
N VAL A 90 -29.19 -3.39 4.32
CA VAL A 90 -28.42 -2.86 3.21
C VAL A 90 -27.22 -3.77 3.01
N LEU A 91 -27.05 -4.29 1.80
CA LEU A 91 -26.00 -5.24 1.46
C LEU A 91 -24.94 -4.56 0.61
N ASP A 92 -23.67 -4.79 0.95
CA ASP A 92 -22.56 -4.41 0.10
C ASP A 92 -22.29 -5.50 -0.93
N LYS A 93 -22.53 -5.19 -2.21
CA LYS A 93 -22.32 -6.13 -3.31
C LYS A 93 -20.86 -6.23 -3.77
N SER A 94 -19.96 -5.38 -3.23
CA SER A 94 -18.54 -5.37 -3.63
C SER A 94 -17.74 -6.49 -3.01
N GLU A 95 -18.18 -7.05 -1.87
CA GLU A 95 -17.44 -8.06 -1.12
C GLU A 95 -18.25 -9.34 -0.92
N GLY A 96 -18.05 -10.32 -1.82
CA GLY A 96 -18.28 -11.75 -1.52
C GLY A 96 -19.69 -12.21 -1.20
N ILE A 97 -20.71 -11.35 -1.22
CA ILE A 97 -22.09 -11.76 -1.05
C ILE A 97 -22.61 -12.26 -2.40
N THR A 98 -23.01 -13.53 -2.45
CA THR A 98 -23.62 -14.09 -3.64
C THR A 98 -25.08 -13.62 -3.75
N ILE A 99 -25.32 -12.64 -4.59
CA ILE A 99 -26.66 -12.20 -4.97
C ILE A 99 -26.99 -12.79 -6.33
N ILE A 100 -27.94 -13.74 -6.37
CA ILE A 100 -28.36 -14.38 -7.63
C ILE A 100 -29.19 -13.44 -8.49
N PHE A 101 -30.04 -12.62 -7.87
CA PHE A 101 -30.86 -11.63 -8.54
C PHE A 101 -31.14 -10.44 -7.60
N ALA A 102 -31.08 -9.24 -8.14
CA ALA A 102 -31.58 -8.02 -7.49
C ALA A 102 -32.18 -7.09 -8.53
N ASP A 103 -33.36 -6.54 -8.25
CA ASP A 103 -33.97 -5.52 -9.09
C ASP A 103 -33.07 -4.26 -9.08
N PRO A 104 -32.73 -3.69 -10.26
CA PRO A 104 -31.90 -2.49 -10.33
C PRO A 104 -32.39 -1.29 -9.51
N LYS A 105 -33.71 -1.19 -9.29
CA LYS A 105 -34.31 -0.14 -8.44
C LYS A 105 -33.88 -0.24 -6.96
N LEU A 106 -33.39 -1.42 -6.54
CA LEU A 106 -32.87 -1.64 -5.20
C LEU A 106 -31.42 -1.16 -5.03
N ASP A 107 -30.72 -0.84 -6.12
CA ASP A 107 -29.40 -0.23 -6.05
C ASP A 107 -29.49 1.19 -5.49
N LYS A 108 -28.84 1.42 -4.36
CA LYS A 108 -28.82 2.71 -3.65
C LYS A 108 -27.45 3.38 -3.66
N SER A 109 -26.54 2.89 -4.49
CA SER A 109 -25.18 3.44 -4.60
C SER A 109 -25.17 4.95 -4.87
N GLU A 110 -26.00 5.41 -5.80
CA GLU A 110 -26.13 6.84 -6.13
C GLU A 110 -26.70 7.68 -4.97
N ASP A 111 -27.63 7.12 -4.21
CA ASP A 111 -28.17 7.77 -3.03
C ASP A 111 -27.11 7.96 -1.96
N VAL A 112 -26.23 6.95 -1.75
CA VAL A 112 -25.10 7.02 -0.84
C VAL A 112 -24.08 8.04 -1.32
N LEU A 113 -23.72 8.06 -2.60
CA LEU A 113 -22.79 9.05 -3.16
C LEU A 113 -23.31 10.48 -2.97
N ARG A 114 -24.60 10.71 -3.19
CA ARG A 114 -25.24 12.02 -2.92
C ARG A 114 -25.16 12.42 -1.45
N GLU A 115 -25.44 11.50 -0.53
CA GLU A 115 -25.33 11.75 0.90
C GLU A 115 -23.90 12.07 1.34
N LEU A 116 -22.90 11.48 0.69
CA LEU A 116 -21.48 11.76 0.90
C LEU A 116 -21.02 13.09 0.27
N GLY A 117 -21.88 13.76 -0.53
CA GLY A 117 -21.53 14.99 -1.24
C GLY A 117 -20.63 14.75 -2.47
N VAL A 118 -20.50 13.52 -2.93
CA VAL A 118 -19.77 13.19 -4.16
C VAL A 118 -20.70 13.50 -5.34
N ARG A 119 -20.33 14.49 -6.14
CA ARG A 119 -21.00 14.79 -7.41
C ARG A 119 -20.27 14.07 -8.54
N ASN A 120 -21.02 13.30 -9.32
CA ASN A 120 -20.57 12.85 -10.65
C ASN A 120 -20.67 14.00 -11.65
#